data_2b946f3d8d6e22cd7618a4869b83e780
#
_entry.id   2b946f3d8d6e22cd7618a4869b83e780
#
_cell.length_a   1.000
_cell.length_b   1.000
_cell.length_c   1.000
_cell.angle_alpha   90.00
_cell.angle_beta   90.00
_cell.angle_gamma   90.00
#
_symmetry.space_group_name_H-M   'P 1'
#
loop_
_entity.id
_entity.type
_entity.pdbx_description
1 polymer ?
#
loop_
_entity_poly.entity_id
_entity_poly.type
_entity_poly.pdbx_seq_one_letter_code
_entity_poly.pdbx_strand_id
1 'polypeptide(L)'
;MKKIFHHIIRVNEVDLSWLKKSSQHQFRWKTIKGPWVTSDRRISSSKKLLELFSDSMPTDVYVSTSSWLNPVNLPRIKEIKKPSPILLDHLVVFDIDIRPFCLLRLEEARKATLHLKNWIIENTEIKIR
;
A
#
# COMPACT_ATOMS: atom_id res chain seq x y z
N MET A 1 -14.65 -19.63 -7.54
CA MET A 1 -14.18 -18.42 -6.86
C MET A 1 -12.67 -18.18 -7.03
N LYS A 2 -11.75 -19.15 -6.76
CA LYS A 2 -10.30 -18.99 -6.98
C LYS A 2 -9.95 -18.51 -8.41
N LYS A 3 -10.64 -18.98 -9.44
CA LYS A 3 -10.43 -18.57 -10.84
C LYS A 3 -10.75 -17.09 -11.11
N ILE A 4 -11.74 -16.52 -10.43
CA ILE A 4 -12.14 -15.12 -10.59
C ILE A 4 -11.07 -14.21 -10.00
N PHE A 5 -10.49 -14.58 -8.84
CA PHE A 5 -9.43 -13.83 -8.20
C PHE A 5 -8.17 -13.76 -9.07
N HIS A 6 -7.76 -14.89 -9.66
CA HIS A 6 -6.64 -14.91 -10.62
C HIS A 6 -6.90 -14.11 -11.90
N HIS A 7 -8.16 -13.86 -12.23
CA HIS A 7 -8.54 -13.05 -13.39
C HIS A 7 -8.50 -11.54 -13.08
N ILE A 8 -8.75 -11.15 -11.82
CA ILE A 8 -8.75 -9.76 -11.36
C ILE A 8 -7.35 -9.29 -10.95
N ILE A 9 -6.56 -10.16 -10.31
CA ILE A 9 -5.17 -9.86 -9.95
C ILE A 9 -4.26 -10.83 -10.69
N ARG A 10 -3.70 -10.39 -11.81
CA ARG A 10 -2.62 -11.12 -12.45
C ARG A 10 -1.40 -11.07 -11.54
N VAL A 11 -0.79 -12.23 -11.31
CA VAL A 11 0.32 -12.43 -10.38
C VAL A 11 1.50 -11.48 -10.62
N ASN A 12 1.64 -10.98 -11.85
CA ASN A 12 2.73 -10.08 -12.27
C ASN A 12 2.36 -8.59 -12.20
N GLU A 13 1.15 -8.21 -11.80
CA GLU A 13 0.66 -6.83 -11.85
C GLU A 13 0.78 -6.08 -10.51
N VAL A 14 1.13 -6.77 -9.42
CA VAL A 14 1.38 -6.10 -8.14
C VAL A 14 2.78 -5.53 -8.14
N ASP A 15 2.91 -4.28 -8.52
CA ASP A 15 4.20 -3.58 -8.47
C ASP A 15 4.47 -3.03 -7.07
N LEU A 16 5.54 -3.50 -6.45
CA LEU A 16 6.05 -2.99 -5.17
C LEU A 16 7.34 -2.18 -5.32
N SER A 17 7.79 -1.89 -6.55
CA SER A 17 9.05 -1.19 -6.83
C SER A 17 9.08 0.25 -6.32
N TRP A 18 7.90 0.86 -6.19
CA TRP A 18 7.75 2.21 -5.63
C TRP A 18 8.06 2.27 -4.12
N LEU A 19 8.08 1.14 -3.43
CA LEU A 19 8.54 1.03 -2.04
C LEU A 19 10.06 0.80 -2.02
N LYS A 20 10.81 1.65 -1.32
CA LYS A 20 12.28 1.53 -1.19
C LYS A 20 12.71 0.14 -0.68
N LYS A 21 11.98 -0.37 0.33
CA LYS A 21 12.14 -1.72 0.89
C LYS A 21 10.78 -2.24 1.34
N SER A 22 10.08 -2.96 0.50
CA SER A 22 8.74 -3.49 0.81
C SER A 22 8.71 -4.35 2.08
N SER A 23 9.82 -5.04 2.39
CA SER A 23 9.96 -5.85 3.61
C SER A 23 9.99 -5.06 4.93
N GLN A 24 10.03 -3.74 4.86
CA GLN A 24 9.97 -2.82 6.02
C GLN A 24 8.58 -2.20 6.21
N HIS A 25 7.64 -2.48 5.32
CA HIS A 25 6.26 -2.00 5.39
C HIS A 25 5.33 -3.09 5.93
N GLN A 26 4.31 -2.67 6.71
CA GLN A 26 3.24 -3.56 7.14
C GLN A 26 2.20 -3.64 6.03
N PHE A 27 1.75 -4.86 5.74
CA PHE A 27 0.66 -5.13 4.81
C PHE A 27 -0.57 -5.60 5.57
N ARG A 28 -1.73 -5.12 5.13
CA ARG A 28 -3.04 -5.54 5.62
C ARG A 28 -3.98 -5.75 4.44
N TRP A 29 -4.91 -6.63 4.61
CA TRP A 29 -5.97 -6.84 3.62
C TRP A 29 -7.30 -7.17 4.27
N LYS A 30 -8.35 -6.90 3.54
CA LYS A 30 -9.70 -7.28 3.91
C LYS A 30 -10.08 -8.52 3.11
N THR A 31 -10.65 -9.51 3.77
CA THR A 31 -11.17 -10.71 3.09
C THR A 31 -12.64 -10.54 2.76
N ILE A 32 -13.12 -11.25 1.71
CA ILE A 32 -14.51 -11.14 1.24
C ILE A 32 -15.54 -11.41 2.35
N LYS A 33 -15.26 -12.36 3.23
CA LYS A 33 -16.19 -12.83 4.26
C LYS A 33 -15.65 -12.71 5.68
N GLY A 34 -14.54 -12.03 5.87
CA GLY A 34 -13.84 -12.11 7.12
C GLY A 34 -13.31 -10.79 7.66
N PRO A 35 -12.63 -10.86 8.79
CA PRO A 35 -12.00 -9.71 9.42
C PRO A 35 -10.82 -9.19 8.58
N TRP A 36 -10.31 -8.05 8.99
CA TRP A 36 -9.03 -7.57 8.56
C TRP A 36 -7.92 -8.53 8.96
N VAL A 37 -7.05 -8.84 8.01
CA VAL A 37 -5.84 -9.63 8.24
C VAL A 37 -4.64 -8.70 8.14
N THR A 38 -3.72 -8.80 9.08
CA THR A 38 -2.42 -8.13 9.05
C THR A 38 -1.36 -9.19 8.79
N SER A 39 -0.42 -8.89 7.90
CA SER A 39 0.66 -9.84 7.60
C SER A 39 1.50 -10.14 8.84
N ASP A 40 1.66 -11.40 9.14
CA ASP A 40 2.56 -11.95 10.16
C ASP A 40 3.99 -12.18 9.64
N ARG A 41 4.25 -11.82 8.39
CA ARG A 41 5.53 -12.00 7.70
C ARG A 41 5.98 -10.74 6.99
N ARG A 42 7.29 -10.64 6.81
CA ARG A 42 7.89 -9.59 5.97
C ARG A 42 7.67 -9.92 4.49
N ILE A 43 7.15 -8.96 3.75
CA ILE A 43 6.84 -9.09 2.32
C ILE A 43 7.92 -8.38 1.53
N SER A 44 8.81 -9.14 0.91
CA SER A 44 9.94 -8.60 0.13
C SER A 44 9.71 -8.62 -1.39
N SER A 45 8.59 -9.18 -1.84
CA SER A 45 8.25 -9.25 -3.26
C SER A 45 6.76 -9.46 -3.48
N SER A 46 6.29 -9.10 -4.67
CA SER A 46 4.91 -9.35 -5.12
C SER A 46 4.55 -10.84 -5.04
N LYS A 47 5.47 -11.72 -5.38
CA LYS A 47 5.26 -13.16 -5.29
C LYS A 47 4.93 -13.59 -3.86
N LYS A 48 5.71 -13.13 -2.87
CA LYS A 48 5.44 -13.43 -1.44
C LYS A 48 4.12 -12.87 -0.96
N LEU A 49 3.72 -11.69 -1.43
CA LEU A 49 2.41 -11.12 -1.12
C LEU A 49 1.29 -12.01 -1.65
N LEU A 50 1.41 -12.48 -2.88
CA LEU A 50 0.41 -13.32 -3.54
C LEU A 50 0.32 -14.72 -2.93
N GLU A 51 1.43 -15.27 -2.44
CA GLU A 51 1.43 -16.54 -1.70
C GLU A 51 0.56 -16.46 -0.44
N LEU A 52 0.53 -15.31 0.24
CA LEU A 52 -0.33 -15.09 1.42
C LEU A 52 -1.82 -15.02 1.07
N PHE A 53 -2.15 -14.76 -0.19
CA PHE A 53 -3.53 -14.71 -0.64
C PHE A 53 -4.07 -16.07 -1.12
N SER A 54 -3.24 -17.11 -1.15
CA SER A 54 -3.66 -18.45 -1.60
C SER A 54 -4.84 -18.99 -0.80
N ASP A 55 -4.88 -18.70 0.49
CA ASP A 55 -5.88 -19.19 1.44
C ASP A 55 -6.95 -18.15 1.79
N SER A 56 -6.73 -16.90 1.42
CA SER A 56 -7.68 -15.81 1.63
C SER A 56 -7.91 -15.04 0.33
N MET A 57 -9.16 -14.67 0.06
CA MET A 57 -9.47 -13.81 -1.09
C MET A 57 -9.56 -12.37 -0.59
N PRO A 58 -8.53 -11.54 -0.80
CA PRO A 58 -8.60 -10.14 -0.41
C PRO A 58 -9.56 -9.39 -1.34
N THR A 59 -10.35 -8.48 -0.78
CA THR A 59 -11.09 -7.46 -1.54
C THR A 59 -10.24 -6.24 -1.76
N ASP A 60 -9.45 -5.88 -0.76
CA ASP A 60 -8.60 -4.70 -0.73
C ASP A 60 -7.29 -5.03 -0.05
N VAL A 61 -6.20 -4.50 -0.57
CA VAL A 61 -4.86 -4.66 -0.01
C VAL A 61 -4.27 -3.30 0.31
N TYR A 62 -3.75 -3.16 1.50
CA TYR A 62 -3.18 -1.92 2.03
C TYR A 62 -1.74 -2.13 2.43
N VAL A 63 -0.93 -1.11 2.25
CA VAL A 63 0.44 -1.03 2.73
C VAL A 63 0.60 0.19 3.62
N SER A 64 1.39 0.08 4.68
CA SER A 64 1.67 1.23 5.54
C SER A 64 2.53 2.27 4.80
N THR A 65 2.20 3.55 4.97
CA THR A 65 3.05 4.65 4.51
C THR A 65 4.36 4.73 5.30
N SER A 66 4.37 4.20 6.50
CA SER A 66 5.56 4.14 7.37
C SER A 66 6.34 2.86 7.14
N SER A 67 7.67 2.96 7.13
CA SER A 67 8.57 1.82 7.16
C SER A 67 9.16 1.63 8.57
N TRP A 68 9.33 0.38 8.96
CA TRP A 68 9.71 -0.02 10.32
C TRP A 68 10.88 -0.98 10.29
N LEU A 69 11.72 -0.94 11.31
CA LEU A 69 12.78 -1.94 11.48
C LEU A 69 12.18 -3.35 11.58
N ASN A 70 11.04 -3.48 12.28
CA ASN A 70 10.22 -4.68 12.28
C ASN A 70 8.75 -4.30 12.03
N PRO A 71 8.20 -4.52 10.81
CA PRO A 71 6.81 -4.18 10.48
C PRO A 71 5.81 -5.25 10.93
N VAL A 72 6.29 -6.40 11.44
CA VAL A 72 5.45 -7.50 11.87
C VAL A 72 5.02 -7.26 13.31
N ASN A 73 3.72 -7.52 13.59
CA ASN A 73 3.16 -7.40 14.94
C ASN A 73 3.33 -6.00 15.58
N LEU A 74 3.18 -4.96 14.78
CA LEU A 74 3.15 -3.60 15.33
C LEU A 74 2.01 -3.46 16.35
N PRO A 75 2.29 -2.96 17.56
CA PRO A 75 1.27 -2.74 18.57
C PRO A 75 0.29 -1.67 18.12
N ARG A 76 -0.93 -1.71 18.62
CA ARG A 76 -1.87 -0.59 18.45
C ARG A 76 -1.31 0.65 19.17
N ILE A 77 -1.61 1.84 18.66
CA ILE A 77 -1.12 3.11 19.21
C ILE A 77 -1.36 3.20 20.72
N LYS A 78 -2.51 2.71 21.19
CA LYS A 78 -2.88 2.70 22.63
C LYS A 78 -2.11 1.66 23.46
N GLU A 79 -1.46 0.72 22.82
CA GLU A 79 -0.77 -0.42 23.44
C GLU A 79 0.77 -0.30 23.35
N ILE A 80 1.28 0.85 22.86
CA ILE A 80 2.72 1.06 22.73
C ILE A 80 3.33 1.14 24.12
N LYS A 81 4.00 0.05 24.49
CA LYS A 81 4.85 -0.03 25.67
C LYS A 81 6.30 0.03 25.22
N LYS A 82 7.20 0.44 26.12
CA LYS A 82 8.65 0.37 25.82
C LYS A 82 9.12 -1.09 25.76
N PRO A 83 10.00 -1.46 24.79
CA PRO A 83 10.54 -0.59 23.75
C PRO A 83 9.53 -0.32 22.62
N SER A 84 9.48 0.93 22.18
CA SER A 84 8.61 1.32 21.06
C SER A 84 9.13 0.77 19.73
N PRO A 85 8.24 0.48 18.76
CA PRO A 85 8.67 0.13 17.41
C PRO A 85 9.56 1.23 16.81
N ILE A 86 10.61 0.82 16.09
CA ILE A 86 11.55 1.76 15.47
C ILE A 86 11.03 2.13 14.09
N LEU A 87 10.61 3.37 13.94
CA LEU A 87 10.25 3.98 12.66
C LEU A 87 11.54 4.32 11.90
N LEU A 88 11.61 3.93 10.63
CA LEU A 88 12.77 4.18 9.76
C LEU A 88 12.51 5.33 8.78
N ASP A 89 11.30 5.36 8.19
CA ASP A 89 10.96 6.34 7.17
C ASP A 89 9.43 6.46 7.07
N HIS A 90 8.96 7.52 6.44
CA HIS A 90 7.54 7.77 6.22
C HIS A 90 7.31 8.37 4.83
N LEU A 91 6.36 7.79 4.09
CA LEU A 91 5.93 8.32 2.80
C LEU A 91 4.83 9.36 3.01
N VAL A 92 4.97 10.49 2.38
CA VAL A 92 3.87 11.46 2.23
C VAL A 92 3.05 11.02 1.02
N VAL A 93 1.76 10.82 1.21
CA VAL A 93 0.83 10.39 0.17
C VAL A 93 -0.17 11.52 -0.07
N PHE A 94 -0.30 11.94 -1.33
CA PHE A 94 -1.34 12.85 -1.77
C PHE A 94 -2.42 12.02 -2.47
N ASP A 95 -3.62 12.05 -1.93
CA ASP A 95 -4.80 11.42 -2.53
C ASP A 95 -5.66 12.49 -3.20
N ILE A 96 -5.84 12.38 -4.51
CA ILE A 96 -6.62 13.33 -5.31
C ILE A 96 -7.90 12.65 -5.72
N ASP A 97 -8.98 12.97 -5.01
CA ASP A 97 -10.30 12.39 -5.18
C ASP A 97 -11.27 13.40 -5.81
N ILE A 98 -11.78 13.09 -6.98
CA ILE A 98 -12.73 13.94 -7.72
C ILE A 98 -14.05 13.20 -7.91
N ARG A 99 -15.14 13.79 -7.41
CA ARG A 99 -16.49 13.25 -7.54
C ARG A 99 -17.32 14.00 -8.58
N PRO A 100 -18.28 13.35 -9.25
CA PRO A 100 -18.57 11.89 -9.26
C PRO A 100 -17.50 11.10 -10.00
N PHE A 101 -17.32 9.83 -9.63
CA PHE A 101 -16.37 8.93 -10.30
C PHE A 101 -16.89 8.53 -11.68
N CYS A 102 -16.26 9.08 -12.72
CA CYS A 102 -16.48 8.71 -14.11
C CYS A 102 -15.19 8.90 -14.92
N LEU A 103 -15.13 8.36 -16.13
CA LEU A 103 -13.93 8.44 -16.96
C LEU A 103 -13.45 9.87 -17.21
N LEU A 104 -14.38 10.81 -17.40
CA LEU A 104 -14.05 12.24 -17.62
C LEU A 104 -13.39 12.83 -16.37
N ARG A 105 -13.93 12.54 -15.19
CA ARG A 105 -13.38 13.00 -13.91
C ARG A 105 -12.06 12.34 -13.58
N LEU A 106 -11.87 11.08 -13.97
CA LEU A 106 -10.58 10.41 -13.83
C LEU A 106 -9.49 11.12 -14.62
N GLU A 107 -9.78 11.59 -15.83
CA GLU A 107 -8.82 12.39 -16.63
C GLU A 107 -8.50 13.73 -15.98
N GLU A 108 -9.47 14.40 -15.38
CA GLU A 108 -9.25 15.63 -14.60
C GLU A 108 -8.35 15.36 -13.37
N ALA A 109 -8.60 14.27 -12.63
CA ALA A 109 -7.77 13.85 -11.49
C ALA A 109 -6.32 13.57 -11.95
N ARG A 110 -6.16 12.89 -13.08
CA ARG A 110 -4.84 12.60 -13.68
C ARG A 110 -4.11 13.91 -14.02
N LYS A 111 -4.76 14.87 -14.64
CA LYS A 111 -4.18 16.19 -14.97
C LYS A 111 -3.77 16.94 -13.69
N ALA A 112 -4.64 16.97 -12.68
CA ALA A 112 -4.34 17.61 -11.39
C ALA A 112 -3.13 16.95 -10.70
N THR A 113 -3.04 15.62 -10.74
CA THR A 113 -1.90 14.87 -10.20
C THR A 113 -0.60 15.22 -10.92
N LEU A 114 -0.62 15.28 -12.24
CA LEU A 114 0.56 15.67 -13.03
C LEU A 114 0.98 17.12 -12.77
N HIS A 115 0.01 18.03 -12.63
CA HIS A 115 0.29 19.41 -12.28
C HIS A 115 0.95 19.53 -10.90
N LEU A 116 0.38 18.87 -9.89
CA LEU A 116 0.96 18.84 -8.55
C LEU A 116 2.36 18.23 -8.55
N LYS A 117 2.56 17.11 -9.26
CA LYS A 117 3.87 16.48 -9.42
C LYS A 117 4.90 17.47 -9.98
N ASN A 118 4.58 18.12 -11.08
CA ASN A 118 5.50 19.07 -11.73
C ASN A 118 5.81 20.26 -10.80
N TRP A 119 4.79 20.80 -10.14
CA TRP A 119 4.97 21.88 -9.18
C TRP A 119 5.90 21.49 -8.04
N ILE A 120 5.76 20.30 -7.46
CA ILE A 120 6.64 19.80 -6.40
C ILE A 120 8.07 19.67 -6.91
N ILE A 121 8.28 19.11 -8.10
CA ILE A 121 9.61 18.96 -8.71
C ILE A 121 10.29 20.33 -8.93
N GLU A 122 9.54 21.31 -9.39
CA GLU A 122 10.06 22.65 -9.72
C GLU A 122 10.33 23.51 -8.49
N ASN A 123 9.56 23.32 -7.41
CA ASN A 123 9.58 24.22 -6.26
C ASN A 123 10.15 23.58 -4.98
N THR A 124 10.53 22.30 -5.02
CA THR A 124 11.07 21.60 -3.84
C THR A 124 12.20 20.65 -4.24
N GLU A 125 12.98 20.23 -3.24
CA GLU A 125 13.97 19.16 -3.40
C GLU A 125 13.39 17.75 -3.15
N ILE A 126 12.07 17.63 -3.04
CA ILE A 126 11.40 16.38 -2.73
C ILE A 126 11.44 15.44 -3.94
N LYS A 127 11.93 14.23 -3.72
CA LYS A 127 11.89 13.16 -4.74
C LYS A 127 10.53 12.50 -4.74
N ILE A 128 9.82 12.63 -5.86
CA ILE A 128 8.55 11.93 -6.10
C ILE A 128 8.85 10.54 -6.67
N ARG A 129 8.12 9.56 -6.18
CA ARG A 129 8.18 8.17 -6.62
C ARG A 129 6.89 7.75 -7.27
#